data_4e7dc78c94063f715622209f918f5dd9
#
_entry.id   4e7dc78c94063f715622209f918f5dd9
#
_cell.length_a   1.000
_cell.length_b   1.000
_cell.length_c   1.000
_cell.angle_alpha   90.00
_cell.angle_beta   90.00
_cell.angle_gamma   90.00
#
_symmetry.space_group_name_H-M   'P 1'
#
loop_
_entity.id
_entity.type
_entity.pdbx_description
1 polymer ?
#
loop_
_entity_poly.entity_id
_entity_poly.type
_entity_poly.pdbx_seq_one_letter_code
_entity_poly.pdbx_strand_id
1 'polypeptide(L)'
;MFRAVFLTLGCLLVAVAGAFGQHEHSDDGAAIGWVPREILQRPVTVREGVGKISDPVTTSSPEAQAFYNQGLAYLHSYVWIEAARSCNQALRSDPKLALAYVCLSRAYSGLEDQAAAQGAVQRARSLAGNVSEREQLRIALRATQLEAINDIQNAAKHETYKKAIDEALTKYPGDSELWLLRGNAEEPNAAGRGQRGRIGAVAYYQAALAISPNNPAAEHYLVHTYETIRHADEAVKHGEIYARLCPAIPHAQHMYGHDLRVVGRTDEAIAQFRKADALEKAYYQSESIPARYDWHRIHNLDLMAESYEFNGQLKQAEELLREFFSLPANDGLWASYQADWPRFLLSHGRYQEAEAAAREMTQGKFALQRTAGHLFTGRALIAANRTDQARLELAAARKELQNVPESDPEPLMPLPRNVLTSDMAILQGEISLHDKKTTEANAQLGAVLERYMAAKGSADTVGRLFTMLYLAQQARVLADWDLVESIAREMLLFDPTYAGGHLVTALAAEHRGDSDLARRELATAEKLWSEADSDFTELAEVRTKLAKLQ
;
A
#
# COMPACT_ATOMS: atom_id res chain seq x y z
N MET A 1 50.93 -59.06 14.43
CA MET A 1 50.11 -59.03 13.23
C MET A 1 48.80 -58.28 13.54
N PHE A 2 48.81 -56.97 13.38
CA PHE A 2 47.59 -56.18 13.49
C PHE A 2 47.47 -55.33 12.22
N ARG A 3 46.41 -55.53 11.47
CA ARG A 3 46.07 -54.71 10.31
C ARG A 3 45.27 -53.50 10.78
N ALA A 4 45.79 -52.32 10.54
CA ALA A 4 45.10 -51.07 10.68
C ALA A 4 44.17 -50.84 9.48
N VAL A 5 42.89 -50.58 9.76
CA VAL A 5 41.89 -50.12 8.79
C VAL A 5 41.79 -48.61 8.88
N PHE A 6 42.19 -47.89 7.84
CA PHE A 6 41.96 -46.46 7.69
C PHE A 6 40.53 -46.24 7.21
N LEU A 7 39.71 -45.59 8.05
CA LEU A 7 38.44 -45.00 7.63
C LEU A 7 38.68 -43.56 7.18
N THR A 8 38.55 -43.33 5.91
CA THR A 8 38.50 -41.97 5.34
C THR A 8 37.10 -41.38 5.55
N LEU A 9 37.01 -40.37 6.40
CA LEU A 9 35.82 -39.53 6.57
C LEU A 9 35.77 -38.55 5.40
N GLY A 10 34.86 -38.77 4.45
CA GLY A 10 34.54 -37.82 3.41
C GLY A 10 33.67 -36.70 4.00
N CYS A 11 34.20 -35.48 4.11
CA CYS A 11 33.37 -34.30 4.37
C CYS A 11 32.50 -34.00 3.18
N LEU A 12 31.20 -34.29 3.30
CA LEU A 12 30.16 -33.74 2.40
C LEU A 12 29.95 -32.28 2.83
N LEU A 13 30.50 -31.35 2.07
CA LEU A 13 30.08 -29.94 2.09
C LEU A 13 28.68 -29.88 1.43
N VAL A 14 27.65 -29.84 2.26
CA VAL A 14 26.30 -29.43 1.81
C VAL A 14 26.34 -27.92 1.68
N ALA A 15 26.48 -27.44 0.46
CA ALA A 15 26.19 -26.04 0.15
C ALA A 15 24.68 -25.83 0.33
N VAL A 16 24.31 -25.17 1.44
CA VAL A 16 22.98 -24.61 1.60
C VAL A 16 22.91 -23.42 0.65
N ALA A 17 22.46 -23.65 -0.57
CA ALA A 17 21.99 -22.59 -1.44
C ALA A 17 20.73 -22.03 -0.80
N GLY A 18 20.79 -20.78 -0.36
CA GLY A 18 19.64 -20.05 0.12
C GLY A 18 18.53 -20.10 -0.93
N ALA A 19 17.41 -20.67 -0.56
CA ALA A 19 16.19 -20.62 -1.36
C ALA A 19 15.64 -19.17 -1.31
N PHE A 20 16.22 -18.30 -2.13
CA PHE A 20 15.46 -17.18 -2.68
C PHE A 20 14.33 -17.84 -3.45
N GLY A 21 13.08 -17.48 -3.13
CA GLY A 21 11.93 -17.95 -3.85
C GLY A 21 12.12 -17.68 -5.34
N GLN A 22 12.62 -18.66 -6.05
CA GLN A 22 12.52 -18.68 -7.49
C GLN A 22 11.04 -18.81 -7.78
N HIS A 23 10.43 -17.72 -8.27
CA HIS A 23 9.26 -17.86 -9.10
C HIS A 23 9.61 -18.95 -10.11
N GLU A 24 8.93 -20.09 -10.08
CA GLU A 24 8.95 -21.03 -11.18
C GLU A 24 8.44 -20.26 -12.40
N HIS A 25 9.37 -19.71 -13.16
CA HIS A 25 9.10 -19.22 -14.50
C HIS A 25 8.79 -20.44 -15.35
N SER A 26 7.50 -20.71 -15.50
CA SER A 26 7.04 -21.54 -16.57
C SER A 26 7.36 -20.83 -17.87
N ASP A 27 8.22 -21.41 -18.64
CA ASP A 27 8.49 -21.27 -20.07
C ASP A 27 8.41 -19.87 -20.72
N ASP A 28 9.58 -19.49 -21.30
CA ASP A 28 9.74 -18.58 -22.44
C ASP A 28 9.00 -17.24 -22.43
N GLY A 29 9.57 -16.21 -21.76
CA GLY A 29 9.37 -14.82 -22.18
C GLY A 29 7.93 -14.31 -22.38
N ALA A 30 6.93 -15.06 -21.92
CA ALA A 30 5.51 -14.81 -22.15
C ALA A 30 4.96 -13.68 -21.28
N ALA A 31 5.59 -13.36 -20.15
CA ALA A 31 5.15 -12.31 -19.24
C ALA A 31 6.32 -11.41 -18.79
N ILE A 32 6.00 -10.24 -18.23
CA ILE A 32 6.88 -9.36 -17.46
C ILE A 32 6.23 -9.23 -16.09
N GLY A 33 6.88 -9.75 -15.05
CA GLY A 33 6.25 -9.91 -13.75
C GLY A 33 4.98 -10.76 -13.86
N TRP A 34 3.85 -10.20 -13.47
CA TRP A 34 2.54 -10.87 -13.59
C TRP A 34 1.72 -10.46 -14.84
N VAL A 35 2.26 -9.59 -15.73
CA VAL A 35 1.54 -9.09 -16.89
C VAL A 35 2.02 -9.78 -18.16
N PRO A 36 1.13 -10.40 -18.97
CA PRO A 36 1.51 -10.97 -20.26
C PRO A 36 2.22 -9.97 -21.15
N ARG A 37 3.35 -10.38 -21.73
CA ARG A 37 4.17 -9.51 -22.60
C ARG A 37 3.37 -8.96 -23.79
N GLU A 38 2.45 -9.73 -24.32
CA GLU A 38 1.56 -9.30 -25.41
C GLU A 38 0.72 -8.07 -25.04
N ILE A 39 0.29 -7.95 -23.77
CA ILE A 39 -0.43 -6.76 -23.26
C ILE A 39 0.48 -5.55 -23.30
N LEU A 40 1.71 -5.68 -22.79
CA LEU A 40 2.69 -4.59 -22.72
C LEU A 40 3.18 -4.15 -24.11
N GLN A 41 2.99 -4.99 -25.11
CA GLN A 41 3.36 -4.72 -26.51
C GLN A 41 2.18 -4.27 -27.38
N ARG A 42 0.94 -4.19 -26.86
CA ARG A 42 -0.20 -3.69 -27.65
C ARG A 42 0.04 -2.24 -28.06
N PRO A 43 -0.32 -1.85 -29.29
CA PRO A 43 -0.25 -0.45 -29.71
C PRO A 43 -1.07 0.46 -28.80
N VAL A 44 -0.61 1.69 -28.67
CA VAL A 44 -1.31 2.76 -27.95
C VAL A 44 -1.37 4.01 -28.81
N THR A 45 -2.28 4.92 -28.47
CA THR A 45 -2.35 6.27 -29.02
C THR A 45 -1.86 7.28 -27.99
N VAL A 46 -1.46 8.47 -28.44
CA VAL A 46 -1.20 9.58 -27.52
C VAL A 46 -2.52 10.01 -26.88
N ARG A 47 -2.52 10.14 -25.56
CA ARG A 47 -3.70 10.43 -24.74
C ARG A 47 -3.57 11.78 -24.06
N GLU A 48 -4.68 12.48 -23.97
CA GLU A 48 -4.80 13.69 -23.18
C GLU A 48 -5.15 13.36 -21.71
N GLY A 49 -4.85 14.29 -20.81
CA GLY A 49 -5.23 14.16 -19.41
C GLY A 49 -4.35 13.24 -18.56
N VAL A 50 -3.26 12.72 -19.11
CA VAL A 50 -2.30 11.85 -18.40
C VAL A 50 -1.12 12.61 -17.77
N GLY A 51 -1.14 13.95 -17.86
CA GLY A 51 -0.04 14.81 -17.46
C GLY A 51 0.88 15.15 -18.65
N LYS A 52 1.48 16.32 -18.59
CA LYS A 52 2.41 16.78 -19.64
C LYS A 52 3.84 16.75 -19.10
N ILE A 53 4.65 15.85 -19.63
CA ILE A 53 6.10 15.82 -19.42
C ILE A 53 6.76 16.13 -20.76
N SER A 54 7.78 16.98 -20.72
CA SER A 54 8.61 17.30 -21.88
C SER A 54 10.07 17.02 -21.53
N ASP A 55 10.59 15.93 -22.04
CA ASP A 55 11.98 15.51 -21.86
C ASP A 55 12.59 15.22 -23.24
N PRO A 56 13.27 16.20 -23.86
CA PRO A 56 13.86 16.05 -25.19
C PRO A 56 14.90 14.94 -25.23
N VAL A 57 14.80 14.04 -26.20
CA VAL A 57 15.71 12.90 -26.39
C VAL A 57 16.26 12.84 -27.82
N THR A 58 17.34 12.13 -28.00
CA THR A 58 17.97 11.94 -29.32
C THR A 58 17.10 11.03 -30.17
N THR A 59 16.25 11.63 -30.99
CA THR A 59 15.42 10.97 -32.00
C THR A 59 15.08 11.96 -33.11
N SER A 60 14.91 11.49 -34.34
CA SER A 60 14.35 12.27 -35.45
C SER A 60 12.85 12.05 -35.62
N SER A 61 12.23 11.17 -34.80
CA SER A 61 10.81 10.87 -34.89
C SER A 61 10.02 11.68 -33.84
N PRO A 62 9.21 12.67 -34.26
CA PRO A 62 8.31 13.37 -33.32
C PRO A 62 7.32 12.43 -32.63
N GLU A 63 6.92 11.37 -33.32
CA GLU A 63 6.02 10.35 -32.78
C GLU A 63 6.70 9.56 -31.64
N ALA A 64 7.96 9.12 -31.84
CA ALA A 64 8.73 8.45 -30.79
C ALA A 64 8.93 9.34 -29.57
N GLN A 65 9.22 10.63 -29.78
CA GLN A 65 9.31 11.61 -28.69
C GLN A 65 7.99 11.75 -27.93
N ALA A 66 6.85 11.82 -28.63
CA ALA A 66 5.54 11.95 -27.99
C ALA A 66 5.19 10.73 -27.13
N PHE A 67 5.40 9.52 -27.64
CA PHE A 67 5.18 8.29 -26.88
C PHE A 67 6.15 8.12 -25.71
N TYR A 68 7.40 8.54 -25.85
CA TYR A 68 8.35 8.55 -24.76
C TYR A 68 7.90 9.49 -23.63
N ASN A 69 7.49 10.71 -23.96
CA ASN A 69 6.96 11.66 -22.97
C ASN A 69 5.71 11.12 -22.27
N GLN A 70 4.80 10.47 -23.00
CA GLN A 70 3.64 9.79 -22.42
C GLN A 70 4.05 8.63 -21.50
N GLY A 71 5.04 7.84 -21.94
CA GLY A 71 5.60 6.77 -21.13
C GLY A 71 6.15 7.27 -19.79
N LEU A 72 6.84 8.42 -19.78
CA LEU A 72 7.31 9.05 -18.55
C LEU A 72 6.15 9.54 -17.67
N ALA A 73 5.11 10.14 -18.25
CA ALA A 73 3.94 10.59 -17.49
C ALA A 73 3.26 9.42 -16.75
N TYR A 74 3.05 8.31 -17.43
CA TYR A 74 2.54 7.08 -16.81
C TYR A 74 3.50 6.48 -15.78
N LEU A 75 4.80 6.48 -16.10
CA LEU A 75 5.84 5.96 -15.21
C LEU A 75 5.85 6.69 -13.86
N HIS A 76 5.80 8.02 -13.90
CA HIS A 76 5.76 8.85 -12.70
C HIS A 76 4.40 8.84 -11.98
N SER A 77 3.37 8.28 -12.59
CA SER A 77 2.06 8.06 -12.00
C SER A 77 1.83 6.60 -11.59
N TYR A 78 2.89 5.76 -11.59
CA TYR A 78 2.88 4.33 -11.25
C TYR A 78 1.93 3.47 -12.10
N VAL A 79 1.55 3.95 -13.29
CA VAL A 79 0.74 3.19 -14.25
C VAL A 79 1.68 2.37 -15.15
N TRP A 80 2.25 1.32 -14.56
CA TRP A 80 3.37 0.57 -15.15
C TRP A 80 3.05 -0.07 -16.49
N ILE A 81 1.83 -0.58 -16.67
CA ILE A 81 1.37 -1.20 -17.92
C ILE A 81 1.39 -0.17 -19.05
N GLU A 82 0.79 0.99 -18.85
CA GLU A 82 0.72 2.03 -19.89
C GLU A 82 2.08 2.71 -20.12
N ALA A 83 2.91 2.82 -19.07
CA ALA A 83 4.30 3.25 -19.24
C ALA A 83 5.08 2.32 -20.17
N ALA A 84 4.99 1.02 -19.96
CA ALA A 84 5.64 0.02 -20.81
C ALA A 84 5.06 0.03 -22.23
N ARG A 85 3.73 0.10 -22.40
CA ARG A 85 3.07 0.17 -23.71
C ARG A 85 3.51 1.40 -24.50
N SER A 86 3.54 2.57 -23.84
CA SER A 86 3.96 3.83 -24.47
C SER A 86 5.43 3.80 -24.89
N CYS A 87 6.33 3.30 -24.01
CA CYS A 87 7.74 3.18 -24.34
C CYS A 87 8.01 2.12 -25.41
N ASN A 88 7.26 1.02 -25.46
CA ASN A 88 7.29 0.06 -26.57
C ASN A 88 6.80 0.70 -27.88
N GLN A 89 5.77 1.56 -27.84
CA GLN A 89 5.30 2.27 -29.01
C GLN A 89 6.33 3.29 -29.52
N ALA A 90 7.02 4.00 -28.61
CA ALA A 90 8.13 4.87 -28.97
C ALA A 90 9.24 4.10 -29.71
N LEU A 91 9.57 2.89 -29.26
CA LEU A 91 10.57 2.02 -29.89
C LEU A 91 10.13 1.43 -31.23
N ARG A 92 8.82 1.34 -31.51
CA ARG A 92 8.34 1.00 -32.87
C ARG A 92 8.59 2.13 -33.84
N SER A 93 8.45 3.38 -33.40
CA SER A 93 8.69 4.57 -34.23
C SER A 93 10.19 4.91 -34.33
N ASP A 94 11.00 4.57 -33.31
CA ASP A 94 12.46 4.67 -33.33
C ASP A 94 13.12 3.58 -32.45
N PRO A 95 13.55 2.45 -33.02
CA PRO A 95 14.20 1.35 -32.30
C PRO A 95 15.55 1.72 -31.64
N LYS A 96 16.10 2.90 -31.96
CA LYS A 96 17.38 3.39 -31.42
C LYS A 96 17.20 4.38 -30.28
N LEU A 97 15.96 4.70 -29.89
CA LEU A 97 15.66 5.62 -28.79
C LEU A 97 16.08 5.01 -27.44
N ALA A 98 17.32 5.31 -27.03
CA ALA A 98 17.94 4.67 -25.86
C ALA A 98 17.18 4.92 -24.55
N LEU A 99 16.65 6.15 -24.34
CA LEU A 99 15.91 6.46 -23.11
C LEU A 99 14.54 5.78 -23.03
N ALA A 100 13.95 5.32 -24.15
CA ALA A 100 12.76 4.49 -24.08
C ALA A 100 13.05 3.10 -23.46
N TYR A 101 14.25 2.55 -23.62
CA TYR A 101 14.65 1.35 -22.88
C TYR A 101 14.91 1.63 -21.41
N VAL A 102 15.36 2.83 -21.02
CA VAL A 102 15.42 3.25 -19.61
C VAL A 102 14.03 3.32 -19.01
N CYS A 103 13.06 3.90 -19.74
CA CYS A 103 11.65 3.92 -19.36
C CYS A 103 11.12 2.49 -19.16
N LEU A 104 11.33 1.57 -20.11
CA LEU A 104 10.94 0.17 -19.98
C LEU A 104 11.59 -0.49 -18.76
N SER A 105 12.88 -0.25 -18.52
CA SER A 105 13.57 -0.77 -17.34
C SER A 105 12.89 -0.35 -16.03
N ARG A 106 12.46 0.92 -15.94
CA ARG A 106 11.74 1.42 -14.75
C ARG A 106 10.34 0.82 -14.64
N ALA A 107 9.61 0.73 -15.76
CA ALA A 107 8.29 0.10 -15.80
C ALA A 107 8.34 -1.37 -15.41
N TYR A 108 9.34 -2.13 -15.90
CA TYR A 108 9.52 -3.54 -15.57
C TYR A 108 9.91 -3.75 -14.09
N SER A 109 10.73 -2.84 -13.52
CA SER A 109 10.94 -2.84 -12.06
C SER A 109 9.65 -2.58 -11.28
N GLY A 110 8.75 -1.74 -11.81
CA GLY A 110 7.41 -1.51 -11.24
C GLY A 110 6.51 -2.75 -11.30
N LEU A 111 6.70 -3.59 -12.30
CA LEU A 111 6.05 -4.90 -12.46
C LEU A 111 6.84 -6.04 -11.78
N GLU A 112 7.83 -5.70 -10.93
CA GLU A 112 8.65 -6.64 -10.14
C GLU A 112 9.50 -7.63 -10.96
N ASP A 113 9.76 -7.33 -12.23
CA ASP A 113 10.66 -8.13 -13.08
C ASP A 113 12.03 -7.48 -13.21
N GLN A 114 12.91 -7.75 -12.25
CA GLN A 114 14.26 -7.19 -12.25
C GLN A 114 15.14 -7.74 -13.40
N ALA A 115 14.88 -8.97 -13.86
CA ALA A 115 15.62 -9.54 -14.98
C ALA A 115 15.28 -8.82 -16.30
N ALA A 116 14.00 -8.59 -16.56
CA ALA A 116 13.55 -7.80 -17.71
C ALA A 116 14.04 -6.34 -17.61
N ALA A 117 13.99 -5.72 -16.42
CA ALA A 117 14.51 -4.38 -16.17
C ALA A 117 16.02 -4.29 -16.49
N GLN A 118 16.80 -5.27 -16.09
CA GLN A 118 18.23 -5.35 -16.39
C GLN A 118 18.48 -5.52 -17.89
N GLY A 119 17.72 -6.38 -18.57
CA GLY A 119 17.81 -6.57 -20.03
C GLY A 119 17.54 -5.26 -20.80
N ALA A 120 16.54 -4.49 -20.36
CA ALA A 120 16.22 -3.20 -20.96
C ALA A 120 17.37 -2.18 -20.79
N VAL A 121 17.97 -2.08 -19.60
CA VAL A 121 19.14 -1.19 -19.39
C VAL A 121 20.34 -1.62 -20.21
N GLN A 122 20.60 -2.91 -20.35
CA GLN A 122 21.69 -3.39 -21.21
C GLN A 122 21.46 -2.97 -22.67
N ARG A 123 20.22 -3.00 -23.14
CA ARG A 123 19.87 -2.52 -24.47
C ARG A 123 20.10 -1.00 -24.59
N ALA A 124 19.69 -0.19 -23.59
CA ALA A 124 19.99 1.24 -23.55
C ALA A 124 21.51 1.51 -23.63
N ARG A 125 22.31 0.78 -22.82
CA ARG A 125 23.77 0.90 -22.81
C ARG A 125 24.41 0.59 -24.16
N SER A 126 23.91 -0.39 -24.92
CA SER A 126 24.41 -0.72 -26.25
C SER A 126 24.19 0.41 -27.27
N LEU A 127 23.28 1.34 -26.99
CA LEU A 127 22.94 2.50 -27.83
C LEU A 127 23.59 3.80 -27.33
N ALA A 128 24.24 3.80 -26.15
CA ALA A 128 24.73 5.00 -25.49
C ALA A 128 25.73 5.81 -26.33
N GLY A 129 26.53 5.16 -27.20
CA GLY A 129 27.46 5.86 -28.08
C GLY A 129 26.81 6.75 -29.16
N ASN A 130 25.49 6.70 -29.36
CA ASN A 130 24.76 7.41 -30.37
C ASN A 130 23.81 8.51 -29.84
N VAL A 131 23.89 8.79 -28.52
CA VAL A 131 23.00 9.76 -27.86
C VAL A 131 23.79 10.86 -27.17
N SER A 132 23.12 11.93 -26.75
CA SER A 132 23.76 13.03 -26.03
C SER A 132 24.41 12.58 -24.73
N GLU A 133 25.40 13.32 -24.24
CA GLU A 133 26.06 13.03 -22.97
C GLU A 133 25.08 13.04 -21.78
N ARG A 134 24.07 13.92 -21.80
CA ARG A 134 22.97 13.93 -20.82
C ARG A 134 22.24 12.59 -20.78
N GLU A 135 21.93 12.04 -21.94
CA GLU A 135 21.24 10.74 -22.03
C GLU A 135 22.17 9.58 -21.61
N GLN A 136 23.46 9.64 -21.95
CA GLN A 136 24.45 8.66 -21.47
C GLN A 136 24.51 8.61 -19.95
N LEU A 137 24.51 9.78 -19.27
CA LEU A 137 24.48 9.86 -17.80
C LEU A 137 23.19 9.25 -17.25
N ARG A 138 22.04 9.51 -17.83
CA ARG A 138 20.76 8.92 -17.37
C ARG A 138 20.70 7.41 -17.56
N ILE A 139 21.30 6.88 -18.63
CA ILE A 139 21.47 5.43 -18.84
C ILE A 139 22.37 4.84 -17.74
N ALA A 140 23.50 5.50 -17.44
CA ALA A 140 24.43 5.07 -16.41
C ALA A 140 23.77 5.11 -15.01
N LEU A 141 23.04 6.18 -14.69
CA LEU A 141 22.30 6.32 -13.45
C LEU A 141 21.28 5.18 -13.26
N ARG A 142 20.53 4.79 -14.31
CA ARG A 142 19.62 3.67 -14.21
C ARG A 142 20.33 2.35 -13.92
N ALA A 143 21.49 2.13 -14.53
CA ALA A 143 22.28 0.94 -14.25
C ALA A 143 22.74 0.90 -12.77
N THR A 144 23.28 2.02 -12.25
CA THR A 144 23.69 2.14 -10.84
C THR A 144 22.51 2.00 -9.89
N GLN A 145 21.33 2.52 -10.26
CA GLN A 145 20.10 2.34 -9.48
C GLN A 145 19.72 0.86 -9.37
N LEU A 146 19.77 0.10 -10.47
CA LEU A 146 19.48 -1.33 -10.46
C LEU A 146 20.48 -2.13 -9.62
N GLU A 147 21.75 -1.74 -9.60
CA GLU A 147 22.73 -2.34 -8.71
C GLU A 147 22.40 -2.14 -7.23
N ALA A 148 21.83 -0.98 -6.88
CA ALA A 148 21.37 -0.69 -5.52
C ALA A 148 20.05 -1.43 -5.21
N ILE A 149 19.10 -1.51 -6.15
CA ILE A 149 17.85 -2.27 -6.00
C ILE A 149 18.16 -3.76 -5.74
N ASN A 150 19.08 -4.34 -6.51
CA ASN A 150 19.41 -5.76 -6.40
C ASN A 150 20.21 -6.11 -5.12
N ASP A 151 20.65 -5.12 -4.35
CA ASP A 151 21.44 -5.31 -3.12
C ASP A 151 21.04 -4.24 -2.09
N ILE A 152 19.77 -4.27 -1.73
CA ILE A 152 19.08 -3.22 -0.98
C ILE A 152 19.70 -2.94 0.40
N GLN A 153 20.38 -3.92 1.00
CA GLN A 153 21.06 -3.77 2.28
C GLN A 153 22.45 -3.13 2.16
N ASN A 154 22.93 -2.90 0.94
CA ASN A 154 24.25 -2.37 0.68
C ASN A 154 24.25 -0.83 0.62
N ALA A 155 24.43 -0.19 1.78
CA ALA A 155 24.47 1.26 1.90
C ALA A 155 25.49 1.93 0.95
N ALA A 156 26.63 1.28 0.65
CA ALA A 156 27.63 1.84 -0.25
C ALA A 156 27.12 1.96 -1.70
N LYS A 157 26.28 1.03 -2.17
CA LYS A 157 25.66 1.13 -3.49
C LYS A 157 24.63 2.27 -3.54
N HIS A 158 23.85 2.46 -2.48
CA HIS A 158 22.92 3.57 -2.36
C HIS A 158 23.65 4.92 -2.38
N GLU A 159 24.75 5.06 -1.64
CA GLU A 159 25.56 6.28 -1.65
C GLU A 159 26.25 6.50 -3.01
N THR A 160 26.69 5.45 -3.69
CA THR A 160 27.24 5.53 -5.04
C THR A 160 26.19 6.07 -6.02
N TYR A 161 24.93 5.59 -5.92
CA TYR A 161 23.84 6.08 -6.74
C TYR A 161 23.51 7.56 -6.47
N LYS A 162 23.39 7.98 -5.19
CA LYS A 162 23.17 9.38 -4.83
C LYS A 162 24.27 10.30 -5.37
N LYS A 163 25.51 9.93 -5.16
CA LYS A 163 26.66 10.70 -5.64
C LYS A 163 26.65 10.84 -7.16
N ALA A 164 26.33 9.78 -7.89
CA ALA A 164 26.23 9.83 -9.35
C ALA A 164 25.13 10.79 -9.81
N ILE A 165 24.00 10.88 -9.10
CA ILE A 165 22.95 11.88 -9.40
C ILE A 165 23.45 13.29 -9.12
N ASP A 166 24.15 13.53 -7.99
CA ASP A 166 24.68 14.86 -7.62
C ASP A 166 25.74 15.34 -8.65
N GLU A 167 26.58 14.45 -9.14
CA GLU A 167 27.53 14.74 -10.22
C GLU A 167 26.81 15.09 -11.53
N ALA A 168 25.74 14.36 -11.88
CA ALA A 168 24.93 14.64 -13.06
C ALA A 168 24.20 16.00 -12.93
N LEU A 169 23.64 16.31 -11.76
CA LEU A 169 22.99 17.60 -11.47
C LEU A 169 23.96 18.78 -11.53
N THR A 170 25.21 18.60 -11.09
CA THR A 170 26.25 19.63 -11.22
C THR A 170 26.49 20.00 -12.68
N LYS A 171 26.38 19.03 -13.58
CA LYS A 171 26.57 19.21 -15.03
C LYS A 171 25.32 19.69 -15.76
N TYR A 172 24.16 19.19 -15.34
CA TYR A 172 22.85 19.45 -15.96
C TYR A 172 21.81 19.93 -14.93
N PRO A 173 22.02 21.11 -14.29
CA PRO A 173 21.10 21.61 -13.26
C PRO A 173 19.71 21.96 -13.78
N GLY A 174 19.53 22.12 -15.09
CA GLY A 174 18.24 22.35 -15.75
C GLY A 174 17.47 21.06 -16.12
N ASP A 175 17.97 19.87 -15.78
CA ASP A 175 17.28 18.61 -16.04
C ASP A 175 16.33 18.27 -14.87
N SER A 176 15.02 18.47 -15.06
CA SER A 176 14.00 18.21 -14.04
C SER A 176 13.94 16.73 -13.63
N GLU A 177 14.22 15.80 -14.55
CA GLU A 177 14.24 14.36 -14.23
C GLU A 177 15.36 14.00 -13.23
N LEU A 178 16.51 14.66 -13.31
CA LEU A 178 17.58 14.45 -12.34
C LEU A 178 17.18 14.94 -10.95
N TRP A 179 16.45 16.05 -10.85
CA TRP A 179 15.92 16.54 -9.58
C TRP A 179 14.89 15.58 -8.99
N LEU A 180 14.01 15.00 -9.83
CA LEU A 180 13.06 13.96 -9.38
C LEU A 180 13.80 12.72 -8.87
N LEU A 181 14.80 12.23 -9.59
CA LEU A 181 15.62 11.09 -9.16
C LEU A 181 16.34 11.38 -7.84
N ARG A 182 16.84 12.63 -7.68
CA ARG A 182 17.54 13.02 -6.45
C ARG A 182 16.59 13.09 -5.25
N GLY A 183 15.37 13.59 -5.47
CA GLY A 183 14.31 13.58 -4.46
C GLY A 183 13.94 12.15 -4.04
N ASN A 184 13.74 11.26 -5.01
CA ASN A 184 13.46 9.85 -4.73
C ASN A 184 14.59 9.19 -3.93
N ALA A 185 15.85 9.59 -4.17
CA ALA A 185 17.00 9.05 -3.45
C ALA A 185 17.12 9.50 -1.98
N GLU A 186 16.22 10.39 -1.50
CA GLU A 186 16.06 10.73 -0.07
C GLU A 186 15.19 9.72 0.70
N GLU A 187 14.61 8.73 0.05
CA GLU A 187 13.91 7.65 0.73
C GLU A 187 14.85 6.81 1.60
N PRO A 188 14.32 6.04 2.58
CA PRO A 188 15.11 5.04 3.30
C PRO A 188 15.84 4.07 2.35
N ASN A 189 15.20 3.69 1.26
CA ASN A 189 15.82 3.04 0.12
C ASN A 189 16.09 4.09 -0.97
N ALA A 190 17.33 4.53 -1.11
CA ALA A 190 17.70 5.55 -2.09
C ALA A 190 17.47 5.13 -3.56
N ALA A 191 17.31 3.85 -3.84
CA ALA A 191 16.92 3.33 -5.14
C ALA A 191 15.41 3.18 -5.31
N GLY A 192 14.62 3.64 -4.35
CA GLY A 192 13.16 3.56 -4.29
C GLY A 192 12.44 4.35 -5.36
N ARG A 193 11.11 4.37 -5.24
CA ARG A 193 10.19 4.88 -6.27
C ARG A 193 9.65 6.28 -5.99
N GLY A 194 9.98 6.92 -4.87
CA GLY A 194 9.45 8.22 -4.45
C GLY A 194 8.23 8.13 -3.53
N GLN A 195 7.94 6.97 -2.96
CA GLN A 195 6.75 6.75 -2.13
C GLN A 195 6.94 7.08 -0.64
N ARG A 196 8.18 7.29 -0.18
CA ARG A 196 8.52 7.54 1.23
C ARG A 196 9.56 8.63 1.41
N GLY A 197 9.30 9.78 0.80
CA GLY A 197 10.21 10.92 0.88
C GLY A 197 10.44 11.37 2.34
N ARG A 198 11.66 11.78 2.64
CA ARG A 198 12.00 12.52 3.86
C ARG A 198 11.89 14.01 3.59
N ILE A 199 11.91 14.83 4.64
CA ILE A 199 11.82 16.30 4.53
C ILE A 199 12.83 16.87 3.50
N GLY A 200 14.00 16.28 3.36
CA GLY A 200 15.01 16.69 2.38
C GLY A 200 14.55 16.54 0.92
N ALA A 201 13.67 15.58 0.62
CA ALA A 201 13.13 15.36 -0.72
C ALA A 201 12.32 16.56 -1.24
N VAL A 202 11.64 17.29 -0.36
CA VAL A 202 10.81 18.45 -0.69
C VAL A 202 11.60 19.48 -1.51
N ALA A 203 12.83 19.82 -1.10
CA ALA A 203 13.65 20.80 -1.80
C ALA A 203 14.00 20.38 -3.24
N TYR A 204 14.22 19.08 -3.46
CA TYR A 204 14.54 18.56 -4.80
C TYR A 204 13.33 18.56 -5.72
N TYR A 205 12.14 18.19 -5.22
CA TYR A 205 10.91 18.26 -6.02
C TYR A 205 10.50 19.72 -6.30
N GLN A 206 10.72 20.63 -5.36
CA GLN A 206 10.54 22.07 -5.59
C GLN A 206 11.51 22.60 -6.64
N ALA A 207 12.77 22.13 -6.67
CA ALA A 207 13.70 22.47 -7.74
C ALA A 207 13.22 21.97 -9.12
N ALA A 208 12.64 20.76 -9.19
CA ALA A 208 12.00 20.26 -10.41
C ALA A 208 10.82 21.15 -10.86
N LEU A 209 9.98 21.61 -9.91
CA LEU A 209 8.88 22.55 -10.18
C LEU A 209 9.37 23.93 -10.61
N ALA A 210 10.50 24.42 -10.09
CA ALA A 210 11.09 25.67 -10.52
C ALA A 210 11.52 25.65 -12.01
N ILE A 211 11.93 24.47 -12.51
CA ILE A 211 12.27 24.24 -13.92
C ILE A 211 11.00 24.03 -14.76
N SER A 212 10.05 23.25 -14.23
CA SER A 212 8.81 22.87 -14.90
C SER A 212 7.62 23.04 -13.94
N PRO A 213 6.99 24.23 -13.91
CA PRO A 213 5.97 24.58 -12.88
C PRO A 213 4.72 23.70 -12.87
N ASN A 214 4.43 22.98 -13.94
CA ASN A 214 3.29 22.05 -14.05
C ASN A 214 3.79 20.60 -14.19
N ASN A 215 4.90 20.25 -13.54
CA ASN A 215 5.43 18.91 -13.57
C ASN A 215 4.60 17.98 -12.68
N PRO A 216 3.78 17.08 -13.26
CA PRO A 216 2.89 16.21 -12.48
C PRO A 216 3.67 15.21 -11.61
N ALA A 217 4.88 14.82 -12.01
CA ALA A 217 5.72 13.91 -11.23
C ALA A 217 6.18 14.55 -9.93
N ALA A 218 6.60 15.82 -9.97
CA ALA A 218 7.02 16.54 -8.78
C ALA A 218 5.85 16.73 -7.79
N GLU A 219 4.65 17.08 -8.30
CA GLU A 219 3.44 17.19 -7.48
C GLU A 219 3.10 15.84 -6.81
N HIS A 220 3.11 14.75 -7.56
CA HIS A 220 2.86 13.41 -7.05
C HIS A 220 3.85 12.99 -5.94
N TYR A 221 5.15 13.21 -6.15
CA TYR A 221 6.16 12.86 -5.16
C TYR A 221 6.10 13.76 -3.91
N LEU A 222 5.66 15.02 -4.05
CA LEU A 222 5.39 15.89 -2.90
C LEU A 222 4.22 15.38 -2.07
N VAL A 223 3.15 14.86 -2.68
CA VAL A 223 2.05 14.20 -1.97
C VAL A 223 2.62 13.12 -1.05
N HIS A 224 3.28 12.11 -1.60
CA HIS A 224 3.85 11.02 -0.82
C HIS A 224 4.85 11.46 0.25
N THR A 225 5.66 12.48 -0.07
CA THR A 225 6.61 13.03 0.91
C THR A 225 5.89 13.69 2.08
N TYR A 226 4.90 14.54 1.80
CA TYR A 226 4.15 15.24 2.84
C TYR A 226 3.30 14.29 3.69
N GLU A 227 2.73 13.24 3.11
CA GLU A 227 2.10 12.16 3.87
C GLU A 227 3.09 11.50 4.83
N THR A 228 4.26 11.10 4.32
CA THR A 228 5.29 10.41 5.10
C THR A 228 5.77 11.26 6.29
N ILE A 229 5.95 12.58 6.08
CA ILE A 229 6.38 13.50 7.14
C ILE A 229 5.21 14.12 7.93
N ARG A 230 3.98 13.66 7.69
CA ARG A 230 2.75 14.02 8.41
C ARG A 230 2.36 15.50 8.28
N HIS A 231 2.56 16.08 7.11
CA HIS A 231 2.10 17.41 6.73
C HIS A 231 0.87 17.30 5.83
N ALA A 232 -0.22 16.74 6.35
CA ALA A 232 -1.41 16.38 5.59
C ALA A 232 -2.03 17.56 4.81
N ASP A 233 -2.06 18.75 5.37
CA ASP A 233 -2.59 19.95 4.66
C ASP A 233 -1.78 20.30 3.41
N GLU A 234 -0.46 20.08 3.43
CA GLU A 234 0.39 20.28 2.26
C GLU A 234 0.17 19.14 1.25
N ALA A 235 0.02 17.89 1.71
CA ALA A 235 -0.31 16.76 0.86
C ALA A 235 -1.61 17.02 0.08
N VAL A 236 -2.69 17.47 0.74
CA VAL A 236 -3.97 17.85 0.10
C VAL A 236 -3.78 18.86 -1.02
N LYS A 237 -2.97 19.92 -0.82
CA LYS A 237 -2.72 20.95 -1.84
C LYS A 237 -2.05 20.36 -3.09
N HIS A 238 -1.00 19.57 -2.89
CA HIS A 238 -0.28 18.93 -3.98
C HIS A 238 -1.12 17.83 -4.64
N GLY A 239 -1.92 17.09 -3.88
CA GLY A 239 -2.87 16.09 -4.39
C GLY A 239 -3.93 16.71 -5.31
N GLU A 240 -4.51 17.87 -4.93
CA GLU A 240 -5.45 18.61 -5.76
C GLU A 240 -4.80 19.06 -7.09
N ILE A 241 -3.57 19.60 -7.03
CA ILE A 241 -2.84 20.03 -8.22
C ILE A 241 -2.55 18.82 -9.12
N TYR A 242 -2.06 17.71 -8.56
CA TYR A 242 -1.76 16.49 -9.30
C TYR A 242 -3.01 15.92 -9.98
N ALA A 243 -4.14 15.80 -9.25
CA ALA A 243 -5.41 15.32 -9.81
C ALA A 243 -5.93 16.21 -10.95
N ARG A 244 -5.70 17.52 -10.88
CA ARG A 244 -6.05 18.49 -11.94
C ARG A 244 -5.13 18.41 -13.16
N LEU A 245 -3.82 18.18 -12.94
CA LEU A 245 -2.85 18.02 -14.05
C LEU A 245 -3.02 16.68 -14.78
N CYS A 246 -3.48 15.65 -14.07
CA CYS A 246 -3.63 14.28 -14.56
C CYS A 246 -5.08 13.77 -14.42
N PRO A 247 -6.09 14.45 -15.01
CA PRO A 247 -7.50 14.10 -14.78
C PRO A 247 -7.90 12.72 -15.30
N ALA A 248 -7.12 12.11 -16.20
CA ALA A 248 -7.37 10.78 -16.75
C ALA A 248 -6.54 9.67 -16.05
N ILE A 249 -5.75 10.00 -15.04
CA ILE A 249 -4.98 9.03 -14.26
C ILE A 249 -5.77 8.63 -13.02
N PRO A 250 -6.15 7.34 -12.87
CA PRO A 250 -6.85 6.85 -11.67
C PRO A 250 -6.08 7.15 -10.38
N HIS A 251 -4.78 6.84 -10.38
CA HIS A 251 -3.91 7.07 -9.23
C HIS A 251 -3.85 8.54 -8.78
N ALA A 252 -3.96 9.51 -9.69
CA ALA A 252 -3.97 10.92 -9.33
C ALA A 252 -5.24 11.30 -8.55
N GLN A 253 -6.40 10.77 -8.94
CA GLN A 253 -7.65 10.99 -8.23
C GLN A 253 -7.65 10.27 -6.88
N HIS A 254 -7.14 9.04 -6.86
CA HIS A 254 -6.96 8.24 -5.65
C HIS A 254 -6.07 8.95 -4.62
N MET A 255 -4.89 9.45 -5.00
CA MET A 255 -3.99 10.16 -4.09
C MET A 255 -4.63 11.41 -3.48
N TYR A 256 -5.39 12.17 -4.28
CA TYR A 256 -6.15 13.29 -3.73
C TYR A 256 -7.25 12.82 -2.75
N GLY A 257 -7.93 11.71 -3.03
CA GLY A 257 -8.87 11.08 -2.11
C GLY A 257 -8.20 10.62 -0.81
N HIS A 258 -7.02 10.03 -0.93
CA HIS A 258 -6.19 9.59 0.19
C HIS A 258 -5.89 10.73 1.16
N ASP A 259 -5.39 11.86 0.64
CA ASP A 259 -5.07 13.04 1.45
C ASP A 259 -6.32 13.66 2.10
N LEU A 260 -7.43 13.75 1.36
CA LEU A 260 -8.72 14.24 1.89
C LEU A 260 -9.20 13.36 3.06
N ARG A 261 -9.00 12.04 2.96
CA ARG A 261 -9.37 11.10 4.02
C ARG A 261 -8.56 11.36 5.30
N VAL A 262 -7.25 11.60 5.16
CA VAL A 262 -6.35 11.87 6.30
C VAL A 262 -6.73 13.14 7.07
N VAL A 263 -7.27 14.16 6.39
CA VAL A 263 -7.75 15.40 7.02
C VAL A 263 -9.22 15.37 7.45
N GLY A 264 -9.87 14.20 7.42
CA GLY A 264 -11.26 14.01 7.87
C GLY A 264 -12.33 14.47 6.87
N ARG A 265 -11.97 14.77 5.61
CA ARG A 265 -12.89 15.14 4.53
C ARG A 265 -13.40 13.89 3.79
N THR A 266 -13.99 12.96 4.54
CA THR A 266 -14.30 11.59 4.07
C THR A 266 -15.24 11.55 2.87
N ASP A 267 -16.27 12.38 2.82
CA ASP A 267 -17.22 12.39 1.68
C ASP A 267 -16.56 12.85 0.38
N GLU A 268 -15.66 13.83 0.48
CA GLU A 268 -14.88 14.30 -0.65
C GLU A 268 -13.84 13.24 -1.09
N ALA A 269 -13.26 12.53 -0.13
CA ALA A 269 -12.37 11.39 -0.40
C ALA A 269 -13.10 10.29 -1.18
N ILE A 270 -14.30 9.89 -0.74
CA ILE A 270 -15.16 8.93 -1.44
C ILE A 270 -15.43 9.39 -2.88
N ALA A 271 -15.73 10.68 -3.09
CA ALA A 271 -15.95 11.21 -4.42
C ALA A 271 -14.74 11.05 -5.34
N GLN A 272 -13.51 11.23 -4.83
CA GLN A 272 -12.29 11.05 -5.59
C GLN A 272 -11.99 9.56 -5.84
N PHE A 273 -12.15 8.68 -4.86
CA PHE A 273 -12.00 7.22 -5.04
C PHE A 273 -13.00 6.67 -6.07
N ARG A 274 -14.25 7.14 -6.06
CA ARG A 274 -15.25 6.80 -7.09
C ARG A 274 -14.84 7.28 -8.47
N LYS A 275 -14.20 8.44 -8.58
CA LYS A 275 -13.68 8.94 -9.84
C LYS A 275 -12.52 8.08 -10.34
N ALA A 276 -11.62 7.66 -9.46
CA ALA A 276 -10.57 6.71 -9.77
C ALA A 276 -11.14 5.36 -10.25
N ASP A 277 -12.13 4.79 -9.53
CA ASP A 277 -12.85 3.56 -9.89
C ASP A 277 -13.49 3.64 -11.29
N ALA A 278 -14.15 4.77 -11.60
CA ALA A 278 -14.78 4.97 -12.91
C ALA A 278 -13.72 5.02 -14.04
N LEU A 279 -12.58 5.67 -13.80
CA LEU A 279 -11.47 5.72 -14.76
C LEU A 279 -10.84 4.33 -14.97
N GLU A 280 -10.63 3.56 -13.91
CA GLU A 280 -10.14 2.18 -13.98
C GLU A 280 -11.09 1.29 -14.79
N LYS A 281 -12.38 1.30 -14.48
CA LYS A 281 -13.39 0.50 -15.20
C LYS A 281 -13.44 0.85 -16.68
N ALA A 282 -13.40 2.16 -17.01
CA ALA A 282 -13.35 2.63 -18.39
C ALA A 282 -12.08 2.17 -19.11
N TYR A 283 -10.93 2.21 -18.42
CA TYR A 283 -9.65 1.72 -18.95
C TYR A 283 -9.68 0.22 -19.23
N TYR A 284 -10.14 -0.61 -18.29
CA TYR A 284 -10.19 -2.06 -18.47
C TYR A 284 -11.10 -2.45 -19.63
N GLN A 285 -12.23 -1.75 -19.78
CA GLN A 285 -13.16 -1.98 -20.87
C GLN A 285 -12.58 -1.55 -22.23
N SER A 286 -12.04 -0.34 -22.32
CA SER A 286 -11.55 0.23 -23.58
C SER A 286 -10.30 -0.48 -24.09
N GLU A 287 -9.38 -0.87 -23.19
CA GLU A 287 -8.11 -1.50 -23.54
C GLU A 287 -8.16 -3.03 -23.49
N SER A 288 -9.28 -3.61 -23.06
CA SER A 288 -9.41 -5.06 -22.84
C SER A 288 -8.28 -5.62 -21.96
N ILE A 289 -7.94 -4.89 -20.90
CA ILE A 289 -6.94 -5.30 -19.90
C ILE A 289 -7.68 -5.79 -18.66
N PRO A 290 -7.51 -7.03 -18.23
CA PRO A 290 -8.12 -7.52 -17.00
C PRO A 290 -7.63 -6.78 -15.75
N ALA A 291 -8.55 -6.42 -14.85
CA ALA A 291 -8.27 -5.72 -13.60
C ALA A 291 -7.22 -6.42 -12.72
N ARG A 292 -7.13 -7.77 -12.79
CA ARG A 292 -6.15 -8.56 -12.04
C ARG A 292 -4.68 -8.24 -12.35
N TYR A 293 -4.39 -7.52 -13.41
CA TYR A 293 -3.03 -7.09 -13.75
C TYR A 293 -2.69 -5.71 -13.19
N ASP A 294 -3.69 -4.96 -12.71
CA ASP A 294 -3.51 -3.62 -12.17
C ASP A 294 -3.46 -3.66 -10.64
N TRP A 295 -2.29 -3.44 -10.08
CA TRP A 295 -2.09 -3.37 -8.62
C TRP A 295 -2.94 -2.29 -7.96
N HIS A 296 -3.17 -1.18 -8.68
CA HIS A 296 -3.90 -0.03 -8.14
C HIS A 296 -5.37 -0.33 -7.87
N ARG A 297 -5.98 -1.24 -8.66
CA ARG A 297 -7.38 -1.64 -8.48
C ARG A 297 -7.68 -2.12 -7.07
N ILE A 298 -6.86 -3.01 -6.56
CA ILE A 298 -6.98 -3.58 -5.21
C ILE A 298 -6.92 -2.46 -4.16
N HIS A 299 -5.93 -1.57 -4.29
CA HIS A 299 -5.70 -0.49 -3.35
C HIS A 299 -6.83 0.55 -3.33
N ASN A 300 -7.35 0.92 -4.51
CA ASN A 300 -8.46 1.86 -4.59
C ASN A 300 -9.77 1.30 -4.03
N LEU A 301 -10.06 0.01 -4.28
CA LEU A 301 -11.23 -0.67 -3.73
C LEU A 301 -11.21 -0.71 -2.20
N ASP A 302 -10.05 -1.02 -1.63
CA ASP A 302 -9.85 -1.13 -0.19
C ASP A 302 -10.10 0.20 0.53
N LEU A 303 -9.39 1.26 0.15
CA LEU A 303 -9.56 2.57 0.78
C LEU A 303 -10.96 3.18 0.55
N MET A 304 -11.57 2.92 -0.60
CA MET A 304 -12.94 3.34 -0.85
C MET A 304 -13.92 2.59 0.06
N ALA A 305 -13.72 1.28 0.24
CA ALA A 305 -14.53 0.45 1.14
C ALA A 305 -14.39 0.90 2.60
N GLU A 306 -13.15 1.10 3.07
CA GLU A 306 -12.90 1.63 4.41
C GLU A 306 -13.55 3.01 4.64
N SER A 307 -13.55 3.88 3.62
CA SER A 307 -14.20 5.19 3.72
C SER A 307 -15.71 5.08 3.83
N TYR A 308 -16.34 4.15 3.13
CA TYR A 308 -17.76 3.85 3.28
C TYR A 308 -18.08 3.22 4.66
N GLU A 309 -17.26 2.28 5.13
CA GLU A 309 -17.41 1.66 6.46
C GLU A 309 -17.29 2.71 7.56
N PHE A 310 -16.34 3.65 7.43
CA PHE A 310 -16.17 4.77 8.35
C PHE A 310 -17.43 5.63 8.51
N ASN A 311 -18.14 5.85 7.42
CA ASN A 311 -19.40 6.59 7.40
C ASN A 311 -20.64 5.72 7.77
N GLY A 312 -20.46 4.43 8.07
CA GLY A 312 -21.56 3.51 8.36
C GLY A 312 -22.35 3.07 7.12
N GLN A 313 -21.82 3.28 5.91
CA GLN A 313 -22.42 2.90 4.63
C GLN A 313 -21.96 1.47 4.24
N LEU A 314 -22.42 0.49 5.04
CA LEU A 314 -21.92 -0.88 5.02
C LEU A 314 -22.23 -1.64 3.74
N LYS A 315 -23.34 -1.31 3.05
CA LYS A 315 -23.72 -1.99 1.80
C LYS A 315 -22.72 -1.69 0.68
N GLN A 316 -22.30 -0.43 0.58
CA GLN A 316 -21.29 -0.01 -0.38
C GLN A 316 -19.91 -0.61 -0.02
N ALA A 317 -19.54 -0.58 1.27
CA ALA A 317 -18.32 -1.20 1.75
C ALA A 317 -18.27 -2.70 1.43
N GLU A 318 -19.34 -3.43 1.70
CA GLU A 318 -19.46 -4.86 1.44
C GLU A 318 -19.30 -5.21 -0.04
N GLU A 319 -19.93 -4.47 -0.94
CA GLU A 319 -19.81 -4.68 -2.39
C GLU A 319 -18.35 -4.58 -2.85
N LEU A 320 -17.65 -3.54 -2.39
CA LEU A 320 -16.25 -3.29 -2.76
C LEU A 320 -15.30 -4.33 -2.16
N LEU A 321 -15.47 -4.70 -0.89
CA LEU A 321 -14.66 -5.71 -0.23
C LEU A 321 -14.86 -7.10 -0.83
N ARG A 322 -16.07 -7.44 -1.31
CA ARG A 322 -16.31 -8.69 -2.05
C ARG A 322 -15.59 -8.70 -3.39
N GLU A 323 -15.63 -7.60 -4.16
CA GLU A 323 -14.88 -7.46 -5.40
C GLU A 323 -13.38 -7.59 -5.11
N PHE A 324 -12.87 -6.84 -4.14
CA PHE A 324 -11.49 -6.87 -3.70
C PHE A 324 -11.01 -8.28 -3.34
N PHE A 325 -11.75 -8.99 -2.48
CA PHE A 325 -11.41 -10.34 -2.03
C PHE A 325 -11.40 -11.36 -3.18
N SER A 326 -12.21 -11.15 -4.22
CA SER A 326 -12.27 -12.03 -5.39
C SER A 326 -11.10 -11.85 -6.37
N LEU A 327 -10.37 -10.74 -6.29
CA LEU A 327 -9.23 -10.48 -7.18
C LEU A 327 -8.00 -11.27 -6.71
N PRO A 328 -7.27 -11.92 -7.60
CA PRO A 328 -6.03 -12.59 -7.23
C PRO A 328 -4.98 -11.54 -6.85
N ALA A 329 -4.39 -11.67 -5.68
CA ALA A 329 -3.25 -10.85 -5.29
C ALA A 329 -1.99 -11.31 -6.05
N ASN A 330 -1.21 -10.34 -6.54
CA ASN A 330 0.01 -10.61 -7.31
C ASN A 330 1.24 -10.77 -6.41
N ASP A 331 1.19 -10.24 -5.19
CA ASP A 331 2.23 -10.34 -4.18
C ASP A 331 1.67 -10.60 -2.78
N GLY A 332 2.56 -10.82 -1.82
CA GLY A 332 2.18 -11.15 -0.45
C GLY A 332 1.57 -9.98 0.32
N LEU A 333 1.92 -8.74 -0.01
CA LEU A 333 1.37 -7.56 0.65
C LEU A 333 -0.12 -7.42 0.35
N TRP A 334 -0.48 -7.32 -0.94
CA TRP A 334 -1.89 -7.23 -1.36
C TRP A 334 -2.70 -8.44 -0.94
N ALA A 335 -2.08 -9.64 -0.92
CA ALA A 335 -2.71 -10.84 -0.40
C ALA A 335 -3.01 -10.75 1.10
N SER A 336 -2.21 -10.03 1.89
CA SER A 336 -2.49 -9.83 3.32
C SER A 336 -3.61 -8.82 3.57
N TYR A 337 -3.74 -7.79 2.74
CA TYR A 337 -4.85 -6.82 2.82
C TYR A 337 -6.21 -7.45 2.53
N GLN A 338 -6.28 -8.58 1.80
CA GLN A 338 -7.54 -9.33 1.67
C GLN A 338 -8.16 -9.73 3.02
N ALA A 339 -7.41 -9.63 4.13
CA ALA A 339 -7.91 -9.78 5.48
C ALA A 339 -8.97 -8.72 5.89
N ASP A 340 -9.07 -7.60 5.17
CA ASP A 340 -10.12 -6.61 5.42
C ASP A 340 -11.52 -7.14 5.17
N TRP A 341 -11.69 -8.11 4.28
CA TRP A 341 -12.97 -8.79 4.12
C TRP A 341 -13.38 -9.62 5.36
N PRO A 342 -12.61 -10.60 5.87
CA PRO A 342 -12.97 -11.28 7.12
C PRO A 342 -12.98 -10.34 8.33
N ARG A 343 -12.16 -9.28 8.37
CA ARG A 343 -12.23 -8.23 9.39
C ARG A 343 -13.61 -7.55 9.40
N PHE A 344 -14.06 -7.09 8.25
CA PHE A 344 -15.37 -6.45 8.08
C PHE A 344 -16.50 -7.38 8.57
N LEU A 345 -16.51 -8.61 8.12
CA LEU A 345 -17.51 -9.61 8.54
C LEU A 345 -17.50 -9.84 10.06
N LEU A 346 -16.30 -9.93 10.66
CA LEU A 346 -16.12 -10.11 12.09
C LEU A 346 -16.66 -8.91 12.87
N SER A 347 -16.32 -7.69 12.44
CA SER A 347 -16.72 -6.44 13.11
C SER A 347 -18.25 -6.25 13.11
N HIS A 348 -18.94 -6.81 12.10
CA HIS A 348 -20.39 -6.71 11.95
C HIS A 348 -21.15 -8.00 12.36
N GLY A 349 -20.53 -8.85 13.22
CA GLY A 349 -21.17 -10.00 13.84
C GLY A 349 -21.40 -11.20 12.91
N ARG A 350 -20.85 -11.18 11.69
CA ARG A 350 -20.99 -12.26 10.68
C ARG A 350 -19.91 -13.32 10.86
N TYR A 351 -19.81 -13.88 12.06
CA TYR A 351 -18.67 -14.71 12.49
C TYR A 351 -18.44 -15.97 11.64
N GLN A 352 -19.52 -16.63 11.18
CA GLN A 352 -19.41 -17.82 10.34
C GLN A 352 -18.84 -17.50 8.95
N GLU A 353 -19.26 -16.40 8.38
CA GLU A 353 -18.76 -15.93 7.08
C GLU A 353 -17.31 -15.42 7.20
N ALA A 354 -16.99 -14.74 8.31
CA ALA A 354 -15.63 -14.33 8.62
C ALA A 354 -14.69 -15.55 8.74
N GLU A 355 -15.12 -16.60 9.46
CA GLU A 355 -14.36 -17.85 9.55
C GLU A 355 -14.15 -18.49 8.19
N ALA A 356 -15.18 -18.55 7.34
CA ALA A 356 -15.09 -19.15 6.00
C ALA A 356 -14.10 -18.38 5.10
N ALA A 357 -14.22 -17.05 5.04
CA ALA A 357 -13.32 -16.20 4.26
C ALA A 357 -11.87 -16.29 4.75
N ALA A 358 -11.66 -16.23 6.07
CA ALA A 358 -10.32 -16.34 6.65
C ALA A 358 -9.70 -17.73 6.39
N ARG A 359 -10.48 -18.82 6.44
CA ARG A 359 -9.99 -20.16 6.09
C ARG A 359 -9.58 -20.29 4.63
N GLU A 360 -10.25 -19.63 3.70
CA GLU A 360 -9.83 -19.55 2.30
C GLU A 360 -8.42 -18.96 2.21
N MET A 361 -8.14 -17.88 2.93
CA MET A 361 -6.81 -17.26 2.96
C MET A 361 -5.72 -18.18 3.51
N THR A 362 -6.03 -19.13 4.41
CA THR A 362 -5.04 -20.10 4.92
C THR A 362 -4.52 -21.04 3.83
N GLN A 363 -5.19 -21.15 2.69
CA GLN A 363 -4.78 -21.95 1.54
C GLN A 363 -4.06 -21.09 0.46
N GLY A 364 -3.86 -19.82 0.74
CA GLY A 364 -3.26 -18.89 -0.19
C GLY A 364 -1.79 -19.17 -0.49
N LYS A 365 -1.31 -18.61 -1.59
CA LYS A 365 0.07 -18.79 -2.08
C LYS A 365 1.11 -18.18 -1.11
N PHE A 366 0.82 -17.03 -0.50
CA PHE A 366 1.78 -16.24 0.23
C PHE A 366 1.73 -16.49 1.75
N ALA A 367 2.89 -16.55 2.41
CA ALA A 367 2.96 -16.73 3.87
C ALA A 367 2.26 -15.59 4.63
N LEU A 368 2.34 -14.34 4.15
CA LEU A 368 1.61 -13.19 4.70
C LEU A 368 0.09 -13.45 4.70
N GLN A 369 -0.45 -13.89 3.57
CA GLN A 369 -1.87 -14.22 3.41
C GLN A 369 -2.30 -15.34 4.34
N ARG A 370 -1.53 -16.43 4.38
CA ARG A 370 -1.84 -17.58 5.26
C ARG A 370 -1.78 -17.19 6.73
N THR A 371 -0.79 -16.38 7.12
CA THR A 371 -0.70 -15.86 8.50
C THR A 371 -1.94 -15.04 8.86
N ALA A 372 -2.34 -14.09 8.02
CA ALA A 372 -3.56 -13.30 8.21
C ALA A 372 -4.80 -14.21 8.28
N GLY A 373 -4.93 -15.19 7.39
CA GLY A 373 -6.00 -16.16 7.40
C GLY A 373 -6.13 -16.91 8.72
N HIS A 374 -5.03 -17.41 9.28
CA HIS A 374 -5.04 -18.07 10.60
C HIS A 374 -5.44 -17.11 11.72
N LEU A 375 -4.96 -15.87 11.70
CA LEU A 375 -5.28 -14.88 12.75
C LEU A 375 -6.77 -14.54 12.74
N PHE A 376 -7.36 -14.24 11.58
CA PHE A 376 -8.79 -13.92 11.48
C PHE A 376 -9.68 -15.13 11.67
N THR A 377 -9.26 -16.35 11.29
CA THR A 377 -9.95 -17.60 11.68
C THR A 377 -9.98 -17.72 13.19
N GLY A 378 -8.85 -17.50 13.88
CA GLY A 378 -8.75 -17.52 15.34
C GLY A 378 -9.71 -16.54 16.01
N ARG A 379 -9.78 -15.30 15.53
CA ARG A 379 -10.68 -14.26 16.06
C ARG A 379 -12.15 -14.63 15.86
N ALA A 380 -12.53 -15.14 14.68
CA ALA A 380 -13.88 -15.63 14.43
C ALA A 380 -14.26 -16.80 15.36
N LEU A 381 -13.31 -17.70 15.67
CA LEU A 381 -13.49 -18.79 16.60
C LEU A 381 -13.69 -18.30 18.05
N ILE A 382 -12.97 -17.25 18.49
CA ILE A 382 -13.18 -16.60 19.78
C ILE A 382 -14.61 -16.04 19.86
N ALA A 383 -15.04 -15.29 18.83
CA ALA A 383 -16.39 -14.74 18.78
C ALA A 383 -17.49 -15.83 18.83
N ALA A 384 -17.18 -17.04 18.33
CA ALA A 384 -18.04 -18.22 18.41
C ALA A 384 -17.84 -19.07 19.69
N ASN A 385 -17.11 -18.58 20.71
CA ASN A 385 -16.77 -19.29 21.97
C ASN A 385 -15.99 -20.61 21.74
N ARG A 386 -15.20 -20.71 20.68
CA ARG A 386 -14.38 -21.88 20.32
C ARG A 386 -12.90 -21.64 20.63
N THR A 387 -12.60 -21.23 21.88
CA THR A 387 -11.28 -20.72 22.31
C THR A 387 -10.14 -21.71 22.10
N ASP A 388 -10.34 -23.01 22.35
CA ASP A 388 -9.29 -24.02 22.16
C ASP A 388 -8.87 -24.15 20.70
N GLN A 389 -9.81 -24.02 19.76
CA GLN A 389 -9.52 -24.02 18.34
C GLN A 389 -8.79 -22.72 17.93
N ALA A 390 -9.16 -21.58 18.50
CA ALA A 390 -8.46 -20.32 18.28
C ALA A 390 -6.98 -20.38 18.71
N ARG A 391 -6.66 -21.13 19.79
CA ARG A 391 -5.26 -21.38 20.21
C ARG A 391 -4.46 -22.15 19.15
N LEU A 392 -5.11 -23.12 18.48
CA LEU A 392 -4.47 -23.87 17.39
C LEU A 392 -4.19 -22.95 16.19
N GLU A 393 -5.13 -22.09 15.85
CA GLU A 393 -4.94 -21.10 14.77
C GLU A 393 -3.81 -20.10 15.12
N LEU A 394 -3.73 -19.62 16.35
CA LEU A 394 -2.64 -18.77 16.82
C LEU A 394 -1.27 -19.48 16.69
N ALA A 395 -1.21 -20.77 17.00
CA ALA A 395 0.01 -21.56 16.83
C ALA A 395 0.39 -21.73 15.35
N ALA A 396 -0.60 -21.96 14.49
CA ALA A 396 -0.41 -22.04 13.04
C ALA A 396 0.07 -20.68 12.46
N ALA A 397 -0.54 -19.56 12.87
CA ALA A 397 -0.11 -18.23 12.46
C ALA A 397 1.36 -17.95 12.82
N ARG A 398 1.78 -18.32 14.04
CA ARG A 398 3.19 -18.21 14.48
C ARG A 398 4.15 -19.01 13.60
N LYS A 399 3.74 -20.19 13.18
CA LYS A 399 4.55 -21.05 12.28
C LYS A 399 4.65 -20.45 10.89
N GLU A 400 3.54 -19.95 10.32
CA GLU A 400 3.55 -19.29 9.00
C GLU A 400 4.38 -18.01 9.03
N LEU A 401 4.31 -17.22 10.11
CA LEU A 401 5.07 -15.97 10.24
C LEU A 401 6.60 -16.21 10.19
N GLN A 402 7.09 -17.39 10.55
CA GLN A 402 8.52 -17.74 10.40
C GLN A 402 8.97 -17.77 8.95
N ASN A 403 8.04 -17.98 8.00
CA ASN A 403 8.31 -17.96 6.57
C ASN A 403 8.21 -16.55 5.96
N VAL A 404 7.83 -15.55 6.75
CA VAL A 404 7.80 -14.15 6.34
C VAL A 404 9.15 -13.52 6.64
N PRO A 405 9.84 -12.91 5.66
CA PRO A 405 11.14 -12.27 5.88
C PRO A 405 11.09 -11.26 7.05
N GLU A 406 12.16 -11.19 7.84
CA GLU A 406 12.26 -10.23 8.97
C GLU A 406 12.46 -8.80 8.50
N SER A 407 13.11 -8.63 7.35
CA SER A 407 13.28 -7.35 6.68
C SER A 407 12.52 -7.37 5.36
N ASP A 408 11.67 -6.38 5.15
CA ASP A 408 11.12 -6.12 3.84
C ASP A 408 12.24 -5.65 2.92
N PRO A 409 12.50 -6.28 1.79
CA PRO A 409 13.45 -5.79 0.80
C PRO A 409 13.03 -4.43 0.21
N GLU A 410 11.73 -4.10 0.23
CA GLU A 410 11.21 -2.75 -0.03
C GLU A 410 10.48 -2.22 1.22
N PRO A 411 11.07 -1.33 2.01
CA PRO A 411 10.40 -0.73 3.16
C PRO A 411 9.34 0.30 2.72
N LEU A 412 8.37 -0.12 1.92
CA LEU A 412 7.35 0.74 1.32
C LEU A 412 6.12 0.93 2.20
N MET A 413 5.89 0.01 3.14
CA MET A 413 4.75 0.04 4.07
C MET A 413 5.24 -0.31 5.49
N PRO A 414 4.50 0.01 6.56
CA PRO A 414 4.79 -0.56 7.85
C PRO A 414 4.88 -2.06 7.65
N LEU A 415 6.07 -2.61 7.90
CA LEU A 415 6.45 -3.98 7.56
C LEU A 415 5.25 -4.90 7.74
N PRO A 416 4.77 -5.63 6.72
CA PRO A 416 3.60 -6.50 6.83
C PRO A 416 3.72 -7.44 8.02
N ARG A 417 4.93 -7.85 8.36
CA ARG A 417 5.24 -8.61 9.56
C ARG A 417 4.85 -7.87 10.86
N ASN A 418 5.03 -6.55 10.93
CA ASN A 418 4.65 -5.76 12.11
C ASN A 418 3.14 -5.66 12.26
N VAL A 419 2.40 -5.57 11.15
CA VAL A 419 0.93 -5.61 11.15
C VAL A 419 0.45 -6.96 11.68
N LEU A 420 0.93 -8.06 11.08
CA LEU A 420 0.59 -9.42 11.51
C LEU A 420 1.01 -9.71 12.97
N THR A 421 2.11 -9.12 13.45
CA THR A 421 2.51 -9.22 14.86
C THR A 421 1.53 -8.49 15.76
N SER A 422 0.95 -7.37 15.32
CA SER A 422 -0.10 -6.67 16.06
C SER A 422 -1.39 -7.50 16.09
N ASP A 423 -1.82 -8.05 14.95
CA ASP A 423 -3.00 -8.91 14.86
C ASP A 423 -2.84 -10.19 15.70
N MET A 424 -1.63 -10.75 15.75
CA MET A 424 -1.30 -11.87 16.63
C MET A 424 -1.46 -11.51 18.12
N ALA A 425 -1.01 -10.30 18.50
CA ALA A 425 -1.18 -9.80 19.88
C ALA A 425 -2.66 -9.53 20.20
N ILE A 426 -3.44 -9.07 19.21
CA ILE A 426 -4.90 -8.92 19.34
C ILE A 426 -5.54 -10.27 19.61
N LEU A 427 -5.32 -11.28 18.78
CA LEU A 427 -5.87 -12.62 18.99
C LEU A 427 -5.46 -13.21 20.35
N GLN A 428 -4.21 -12.99 20.77
CA GLN A 428 -3.75 -13.43 22.07
C GLN A 428 -4.45 -12.68 23.21
N GLY A 429 -4.66 -11.37 23.07
CA GLY A 429 -5.43 -10.56 24.01
C GLY A 429 -6.88 -11.01 24.12
N GLU A 430 -7.54 -11.27 22.99
CA GLU A 430 -8.91 -11.81 22.94
C GLU A 430 -9.01 -13.17 23.64
N ILE A 431 -8.05 -14.07 23.43
CA ILE A 431 -7.97 -15.36 24.15
C ILE A 431 -7.83 -15.12 25.67
N SER A 432 -6.96 -14.20 26.09
CA SER A 432 -6.75 -13.86 27.50
C SER A 432 -8.01 -13.24 28.13
N LEU A 433 -8.75 -12.40 27.39
CA LEU A 433 -10.04 -11.85 27.85
C LEU A 433 -11.06 -12.97 28.11
N HIS A 434 -11.21 -13.91 27.17
CA HIS A 434 -12.12 -15.07 27.34
C HIS A 434 -11.70 -15.99 28.47
N ASP A 435 -10.40 -16.10 28.77
CA ASP A 435 -9.87 -16.82 29.92
C ASP A 435 -10.03 -16.07 31.27
N LYS A 436 -10.57 -14.83 31.22
CA LYS A 436 -10.67 -13.90 32.35
C LYS A 436 -9.32 -13.49 32.97
N LYS A 437 -8.27 -13.46 32.11
CA LYS A 437 -6.93 -13.02 32.47
C LYS A 437 -6.76 -11.54 32.06
N THR A 438 -7.55 -10.67 32.67
CA THR A 438 -7.67 -9.25 32.30
C THR A 438 -6.33 -8.50 32.26
N THR A 439 -5.45 -8.74 33.26
CA THR A 439 -4.13 -8.10 33.32
C THR A 439 -3.26 -8.46 32.11
N GLU A 440 -3.24 -9.74 31.71
CA GLU A 440 -2.49 -10.19 30.53
C GLU A 440 -3.08 -9.60 29.24
N ALA A 441 -4.41 -9.60 29.13
CA ALA A 441 -5.12 -9.04 27.99
C ALA A 441 -4.83 -7.54 27.83
N ASN A 442 -4.95 -6.77 28.91
CA ASN A 442 -4.69 -5.32 28.89
C ASN A 442 -3.25 -5.00 28.50
N ALA A 443 -2.27 -5.76 28.99
CA ALA A 443 -0.87 -5.58 28.59
C ALA A 443 -0.65 -5.83 27.08
N GLN A 444 -1.27 -6.87 26.52
CA GLN A 444 -1.15 -7.23 25.11
C GLN A 444 -1.86 -6.22 24.21
N LEU A 445 -3.09 -5.84 24.53
CA LEU A 445 -3.88 -4.89 23.74
C LEU A 445 -3.36 -3.46 23.88
N GLY A 446 -2.89 -3.06 25.07
CA GLY A 446 -2.24 -1.76 25.26
C GLY A 446 -1.03 -1.56 24.37
N ALA A 447 -0.15 -2.57 24.25
CA ALA A 447 0.99 -2.51 23.33
C ALA A 447 0.58 -2.44 21.86
N VAL A 448 -0.59 -2.95 21.47
CA VAL A 448 -1.15 -2.79 20.12
C VAL A 448 -1.62 -1.35 19.91
N LEU A 449 -2.35 -0.78 20.87
CA LEU A 449 -2.83 0.60 20.81
C LEU A 449 -1.67 1.60 20.67
N GLU A 450 -0.58 1.41 21.46
CA GLU A 450 0.63 2.23 21.33
C GLU A 450 1.23 2.17 19.91
N ARG A 451 1.30 0.97 19.31
CA ARG A 451 1.78 0.82 17.91
C ARG A 451 0.85 1.49 16.90
N TYR A 452 -0.46 1.42 17.12
CA TYR A 452 -1.42 2.09 16.25
C TYR A 452 -1.25 3.62 16.31
N MET A 453 -1.08 4.17 17.50
CA MET A 453 -0.83 5.60 17.68
C MET A 453 0.50 6.05 17.06
N ALA A 454 1.55 5.23 17.12
CA ALA A 454 2.82 5.51 16.46
C ALA A 454 2.70 5.61 14.93
N ALA A 455 1.74 4.90 14.33
CA ALA A 455 1.47 4.92 12.89
C ALA A 455 0.32 5.86 12.48
N LYS A 456 -0.19 6.70 13.39
CA LYS A 456 -1.23 7.69 13.12
C LYS A 456 -0.82 8.63 11.97
N GLY A 457 -1.80 9.01 11.14
CA GLY A 457 -1.62 10.00 10.07
C GLY A 457 -1.39 9.41 8.68
N SER A 458 -1.54 8.09 8.52
CA SER A 458 -1.63 7.42 7.21
C SER A 458 -3.07 6.99 6.95
N ALA A 459 -3.58 7.19 5.73
CA ALA A 459 -4.93 6.75 5.35
C ALA A 459 -5.06 5.22 5.41
N ASP A 460 -4.00 4.47 5.10
CA ASP A 460 -3.95 3.00 5.18
C ASP A 460 -4.13 2.44 6.61
N THR A 461 -4.31 3.31 7.59
CA THR A 461 -4.47 2.91 8.99
C THR A 461 -5.89 3.02 9.52
N VAL A 462 -6.86 3.41 8.67
CA VAL A 462 -8.27 3.59 9.06
C VAL A 462 -8.89 2.28 9.56
N GLY A 463 -8.59 1.16 8.94
CA GLY A 463 -9.04 -0.17 9.36
C GLY A 463 -8.72 -0.52 10.82
N ARG A 464 -7.73 0.17 11.41
CA ARG A 464 -7.41 0.04 12.85
C ARG A 464 -8.49 0.60 13.75
N LEU A 465 -9.18 1.66 13.33
CA LEU A 465 -10.32 2.21 14.10
C LEU A 465 -11.46 1.19 14.20
N PHE A 466 -11.72 0.43 13.16
CA PHE A 466 -12.73 -0.62 13.17
C PHE A 466 -12.33 -1.77 14.11
N THR A 467 -11.05 -2.14 14.10
CA THR A 467 -10.51 -3.10 15.06
C THR A 467 -10.61 -2.59 16.50
N MET A 468 -10.31 -1.32 16.74
CA MET A 468 -10.44 -0.69 18.06
C MET A 468 -11.90 -0.65 18.52
N LEU A 469 -12.85 -0.31 17.64
CA LEU A 469 -14.28 -0.34 17.93
C LEU A 469 -14.73 -1.77 18.31
N TYR A 470 -14.35 -2.76 17.51
CA TYR A 470 -14.63 -4.16 17.81
C TYR A 470 -14.07 -4.58 19.19
N LEU A 471 -12.82 -4.25 19.50
CA LEU A 471 -12.19 -4.56 20.80
C LEU A 471 -12.91 -3.86 21.96
N ALA A 472 -13.35 -2.62 21.78
CA ALA A 472 -14.14 -1.91 22.78
C ALA A 472 -15.49 -2.60 23.04
N GLN A 473 -16.14 -3.13 21.99
CA GLN A 473 -17.37 -3.90 22.13
C GLN A 473 -17.13 -5.22 22.88
N GLN A 474 -16.03 -5.94 22.61
CA GLN A 474 -15.66 -7.15 23.34
C GLN A 474 -15.36 -6.85 24.82
N ALA A 475 -14.58 -5.80 25.12
CA ALA A 475 -14.28 -5.36 26.47
C ALA A 475 -15.56 -5.00 27.24
N ARG A 476 -16.52 -4.32 26.59
CA ARG A 476 -17.83 -4.00 27.16
C ARG A 476 -18.63 -5.25 27.55
N VAL A 477 -18.67 -6.26 26.68
CA VAL A 477 -19.35 -7.54 26.96
C VAL A 477 -18.75 -8.24 28.18
N LEU A 478 -17.44 -8.14 28.35
CA LEU A 478 -16.71 -8.72 29.49
C LEU A 478 -16.67 -7.81 30.72
N ALA A 479 -17.36 -6.64 30.67
CA ALA A 479 -17.41 -5.63 31.72
C ALA A 479 -16.02 -5.04 32.10
N ASP A 480 -15.04 -5.05 31.19
CA ASP A 480 -13.73 -4.42 31.38
C ASP A 480 -13.78 -2.93 30.96
N TRP A 481 -14.35 -2.11 31.82
CA TRP A 481 -14.59 -0.71 31.54
C TRP A 481 -13.30 0.15 31.51
N ASP A 482 -12.26 -0.27 32.20
CA ASP A 482 -10.95 0.41 32.13
C ASP A 482 -10.35 0.29 30.73
N LEU A 483 -10.47 -0.88 30.12
CA LEU A 483 -10.05 -1.11 28.73
C LEU A 483 -10.94 -0.32 27.75
N VAL A 484 -12.28 -0.32 27.94
CA VAL A 484 -13.21 0.48 27.12
C VAL A 484 -12.80 1.96 27.12
N GLU A 485 -12.53 2.54 28.30
CA GLU A 485 -12.09 3.94 28.41
C GLU A 485 -10.75 4.20 27.73
N SER A 486 -9.80 3.28 27.88
CA SER A 486 -8.51 3.41 27.22
C SER A 486 -8.67 3.41 25.70
N ILE A 487 -9.43 2.46 25.15
CA ILE A 487 -9.69 2.39 23.71
C ILE A 487 -10.42 3.65 23.22
N ALA A 488 -11.46 4.10 23.93
CA ALA A 488 -12.21 5.30 23.57
C ALA A 488 -11.30 6.54 23.41
N ARG A 489 -10.41 6.75 24.41
CA ARG A 489 -9.44 7.83 24.38
C ARG A 489 -8.51 7.73 23.18
N GLU A 490 -7.94 6.55 22.94
CA GLU A 490 -7.00 6.34 21.84
C GLU A 490 -7.69 6.48 20.47
N MET A 491 -8.95 6.05 20.32
CA MET A 491 -9.73 6.25 19.08
C MET A 491 -9.88 7.74 18.73
N LEU A 492 -10.29 8.58 19.69
CA LEU A 492 -10.45 10.03 19.47
C LEU A 492 -9.12 10.78 19.33
N LEU A 493 -8.05 10.28 19.95
CA LEU A 493 -6.70 10.78 19.70
C LEU A 493 -6.20 10.36 18.31
N PHE A 494 -6.61 9.20 17.83
CA PHE A 494 -6.26 8.71 16.49
C PHE A 494 -6.98 9.52 15.41
N ASP A 495 -8.31 9.57 15.46
CA ASP A 495 -9.15 10.35 14.55
C ASP A 495 -10.38 10.92 15.28
N PRO A 496 -10.42 12.22 15.58
CA PRO A 496 -11.56 12.83 16.26
C PRO A 496 -12.82 12.95 15.39
N THR A 497 -12.75 12.59 14.11
CA THR A 497 -13.92 12.61 13.20
C THR A 497 -14.57 11.23 13.08
N TYR A 498 -14.04 10.19 13.74
CA TYR A 498 -14.63 8.86 13.71
C TYR A 498 -15.77 8.71 14.71
N ALA A 499 -16.99 8.54 14.22
CA ALA A 499 -18.20 8.42 15.05
C ALA A 499 -18.15 7.26 16.04
N GLY A 500 -17.50 6.13 15.70
CA GLY A 500 -17.28 5.00 16.60
C GLY A 500 -16.53 5.38 17.88
N GLY A 501 -15.55 6.29 17.79
CA GLY A 501 -14.82 6.81 18.95
C GLY A 501 -15.73 7.59 19.90
N HIS A 502 -16.61 8.41 19.36
CA HIS A 502 -17.62 9.16 20.13
C HIS A 502 -18.65 8.21 20.78
N LEU A 503 -19.11 7.18 20.06
CA LEU A 503 -19.98 6.15 20.64
C LEU A 503 -19.32 5.47 21.84
N VAL A 504 -18.06 4.99 21.70
CA VAL A 504 -17.36 4.28 22.79
C VAL A 504 -17.12 5.22 23.99
N THR A 505 -16.77 6.50 23.73
CA THR A 505 -16.61 7.52 24.79
C THR A 505 -17.93 7.76 25.54
N ALA A 506 -19.04 7.83 24.82
CA ALA A 506 -20.36 8.00 25.42
C ALA A 506 -20.76 6.78 26.30
N LEU A 507 -20.46 5.56 25.84
CA LEU A 507 -20.73 4.35 26.63
C LEU A 507 -19.91 4.30 27.92
N ALA A 508 -18.64 4.70 27.87
CA ALA A 508 -17.79 4.81 29.04
C ALA A 508 -18.29 5.91 30.01
N ALA A 509 -18.73 7.06 29.49
CA ALA A 509 -19.31 8.14 30.29
C ALA A 509 -20.63 7.71 30.96
N GLU A 510 -21.52 7.03 30.25
CA GLU A 510 -22.76 6.48 30.80
C GLU A 510 -22.47 5.52 31.96
N HIS A 511 -21.48 4.63 31.80
CA HIS A 511 -21.07 3.71 32.88
C HIS A 511 -20.61 4.45 34.15
N ARG A 512 -19.93 5.58 34.00
CA ARG A 512 -19.50 6.42 35.14
C ARG A 512 -20.60 7.31 35.71
N GLY A 513 -21.78 7.35 35.09
CA GLY A 513 -22.86 8.24 35.46
C GLY A 513 -22.73 9.69 34.97
N ASP A 514 -21.81 9.96 34.03
CA ASP A 514 -21.64 11.28 33.38
C ASP A 514 -22.61 11.42 32.20
N SER A 515 -23.88 11.69 32.52
CA SER A 515 -24.95 11.80 31.51
C SER A 515 -24.75 12.98 30.55
N ASP A 516 -24.10 14.06 30.99
CA ASP A 516 -23.87 15.24 30.15
C ASP A 516 -22.79 14.97 29.09
N LEU A 517 -21.71 14.29 29.45
CA LEU A 517 -20.71 13.84 28.49
C LEU A 517 -21.32 12.82 27.53
N ALA A 518 -22.00 11.81 28.05
CA ALA A 518 -22.65 10.78 27.24
C ALA A 518 -23.59 11.39 26.18
N ARG A 519 -24.42 12.36 26.57
CA ARG A 519 -25.33 13.05 25.63
C ARG A 519 -24.59 13.80 24.53
N ARG A 520 -23.53 14.54 24.87
CA ARG A 520 -22.72 15.30 23.87
C ARG A 520 -22.06 14.38 22.87
N GLU A 521 -21.44 13.30 23.34
CA GLU A 521 -20.71 12.37 22.49
C GLU A 521 -21.66 11.57 21.60
N LEU A 522 -22.84 11.13 22.10
CA LEU A 522 -23.87 10.48 21.27
C LEU A 522 -24.41 11.43 20.18
N ALA A 523 -24.65 12.72 20.50
CA ALA A 523 -25.09 13.68 19.51
C ALA A 523 -24.03 13.91 18.42
N THR A 524 -22.76 13.89 18.78
CA THR A 524 -21.65 13.97 17.82
C THR A 524 -21.60 12.73 16.93
N ALA A 525 -21.73 11.54 17.51
CA ALA A 525 -21.74 10.29 16.74
C ALA A 525 -22.94 10.23 15.77
N GLU A 526 -24.14 10.65 16.20
CA GLU A 526 -25.33 10.70 15.33
C GLU A 526 -25.11 11.64 14.14
N LYS A 527 -24.53 12.81 14.38
CA LYS A 527 -24.22 13.78 13.32
C LYS A 527 -23.20 13.22 12.32
N LEU A 528 -22.14 12.58 12.80
CA LEU A 528 -21.09 12.01 11.94
C LEU A 528 -21.60 10.82 11.12
N TRP A 529 -22.53 10.03 11.65
CA TRP A 529 -23.20 8.93 10.94
C TRP A 529 -24.53 9.32 10.27
N SER A 530 -24.73 10.60 9.93
CA SER A 530 -26.00 11.06 9.32
C SER A 530 -26.34 10.35 8.02
N GLU A 531 -25.34 9.95 7.25
CA GLU A 531 -25.46 9.26 5.95
C GLU A 531 -25.35 7.73 6.04
N ALA A 532 -25.26 7.18 7.25
CA ALA A 532 -25.14 5.74 7.47
C ALA A 532 -26.39 4.98 6.99
N ASP A 533 -26.22 3.70 6.67
CA ASP A 533 -27.32 2.81 6.30
C ASP A 533 -28.40 2.79 7.38
N SER A 534 -29.66 2.72 6.98
CA SER A 534 -30.81 2.76 7.91
C SER A 534 -30.87 1.58 8.89
N ASP A 535 -30.19 0.49 8.56
CA ASP A 535 -30.06 -0.75 9.34
C ASP A 535 -28.71 -0.86 10.07
N PHE A 536 -27.92 0.24 10.09
CA PHE A 536 -26.65 0.28 10.81
C PHE A 536 -26.88 0.25 12.32
N THR A 537 -26.39 -0.81 12.98
CA THR A 537 -26.71 -1.14 14.37
C THR A 537 -26.17 -0.14 15.37
N GLU A 538 -24.97 0.38 15.14
CA GLU A 538 -24.31 1.37 15.99
C GLU A 538 -25.07 2.69 16.00
N LEU A 539 -25.57 3.16 14.86
CA LEU A 539 -26.41 4.36 14.81
C LEU A 539 -27.76 4.14 15.51
N ALA A 540 -28.34 2.94 15.38
CA ALA A 540 -29.55 2.60 16.11
C ALA A 540 -29.34 2.59 17.64
N GLU A 541 -28.17 2.10 18.12
CA GLU A 541 -27.78 2.19 19.53
C GLU A 541 -27.63 3.64 19.98
N VAL A 542 -26.94 4.48 19.20
CA VAL A 542 -26.75 5.93 19.47
C VAL A 542 -28.10 6.60 19.66
N ARG A 543 -29.04 6.45 18.71
CA ARG A 543 -30.37 7.08 18.75
C ARG A 543 -31.19 6.59 19.93
N THR A 544 -31.14 5.28 20.23
CA THR A 544 -31.86 4.70 21.36
C THR A 544 -31.38 5.29 22.69
N LYS A 545 -30.06 5.48 22.85
CA LYS A 545 -29.47 6.04 24.05
C LYS A 545 -29.72 7.53 24.19
N LEU A 546 -29.64 8.30 23.10
CA LEU A 546 -29.98 9.73 23.09
C LEU A 546 -31.42 9.96 23.53
N ALA A 547 -32.37 9.16 23.04
CA ALA A 547 -33.76 9.29 23.45
C ALA A 547 -34.00 9.02 24.94
N LYS A 548 -33.14 8.26 25.60
CA LYS A 548 -33.22 7.99 27.06
C LYS A 548 -32.60 9.11 27.91
N LEU A 549 -31.74 9.94 27.33
CA LEU A 549 -31.04 11.02 28.01
C LEU A 549 -31.71 12.41 27.81
N GLN A 550 -32.77 12.45 27.00
CA GLN A 550 -33.65 13.61 26.82
C GLN A 550 -34.69 13.66 27.95
#